data_9cc63705298432fdaeeabd7f9bdaa26b
#
_entry.id   9cc63705298432fdaeeabd7f9bdaa26b
#
_cell.length_a   1.000
_cell.length_b   1.000
_cell.length_c   1.000
_cell.angle_alpha   90.00
_cell.angle_beta   90.00
_cell.angle_gamma   90.00
#
_symmetry.space_group_name_H-M   'P 1'
#
loop_
_entity.id
_entity.type
_entity.pdbx_description
1 polymer ?
#
loop_
_entity_poly.entity_id
_entity_poly.type
_entity_poly.pdbx_seq_one_letter_code
_entity_poly.pdbx_strand_id
1 'polypeptide(L)'
;CSVRKVAYSTFMILQIDYDGNAYLVEFDSPGCIFVRDGRLMNIEYNYRSIAGKEIKEAHFKVKPNDFMMLLSDGVVYAGIGELMNLGWTWKNVSEYVVNSITPDMTAARLTNMLSETCKQLYMNKPGDDTTIATVKIVSRKNVCLYSGPPMDKSCDERLVTEFMIPEGKKIVCGGSSANIVSRVLKQPLMPSIEYS
;
A
#
# COMPACT_ATOMS: atom_id res chain seq x y z
N CYS A 1 -4.02 8.49 47.65
CA CYS A 1 -4.13 7.65 46.47
C CYS A 1 -3.82 8.51 45.25
N SER A 2 -2.62 8.35 44.67
CA SER A 2 -2.29 9.00 43.40
C SER A 2 -3.11 8.33 42.32
N VAL A 3 -3.99 9.08 41.66
CA VAL A 3 -4.65 8.66 40.44
C VAL A 3 -3.55 8.41 39.41
N ARG A 4 -3.37 7.14 39.03
CA ARG A 4 -2.50 6.80 37.87
C ARG A 4 -2.98 7.62 36.71
N LYS A 5 -2.09 8.44 36.14
CA LYS A 5 -2.38 9.14 34.89
C LYS A 5 -2.89 8.10 33.87
N VAL A 6 -4.06 8.34 33.31
CA VAL A 6 -4.62 7.52 32.27
C VAL A 6 -3.58 7.41 31.15
N ALA A 7 -3.34 6.21 30.65
CA ALA A 7 -2.40 5.97 29.59
C ALA A 7 -2.73 6.90 28.40
N TYR A 8 -1.71 7.61 27.91
CA TYR A 8 -1.81 8.46 26.75
C TYR A 8 -1.61 7.60 25.51
N SER A 9 -2.48 7.73 24.53
CA SER A 9 -2.43 6.95 23.29
C SER A 9 -2.52 7.90 22.10
N THR A 10 -1.64 7.73 21.15
CA THR A 10 -1.67 8.38 19.85
C THR A 10 -2.22 7.41 18.82
N PHE A 11 -2.88 7.89 17.77
CA PHE A 11 -3.37 7.01 16.72
C PHE A 11 -3.51 7.72 15.36
N MET A 12 -3.44 6.92 14.32
CA MET A 12 -3.82 7.27 12.96
C MET A 12 -4.77 6.20 12.41
N ILE A 13 -5.87 6.63 11.78
CA ILE A 13 -6.85 5.75 11.14
C ILE A 13 -7.01 6.21 9.70
N LEU A 14 -6.77 5.31 8.76
CA LEU A 14 -7.01 5.55 7.33
C LEU A 14 -8.04 4.55 6.83
N GLN A 15 -9.14 5.05 6.31
CA GLN A 15 -10.15 4.27 5.63
C GLN A 15 -10.19 4.68 4.16
N ILE A 16 -10.24 3.71 3.26
CA ILE A 16 -10.35 3.94 1.81
C ILE A 16 -11.47 3.06 1.28
N ASP A 17 -12.43 3.66 0.59
CA ASP A 17 -13.50 2.93 -0.07
C ASP A 17 -13.14 2.49 -1.50
N TYR A 18 -14.03 1.71 -2.12
CA TYR A 18 -13.83 1.19 -3.48
C TYR A 18 -13.81 2.26 -4.57
N ASP A 19 -14.37 3.43 -4.29
CA ASP A 19 -14.40 4.57 -5.20
C ASP A 19 -13.16 5.46 -5.05
N GLY A 20 -12.28 5.10 -4.13
CA GLY A 20 -11.05 5.83 -3.84
C GLY A 20 -11.27 7.07 -2.96
N ASN A 21 -12.38 7.17 -2.21
CA ASN A 21 -12.52 8.19 -1.20
C ASN A 21 -11.76 7.74 0.05
N ALA A 22 -10.85 8.58 0.51
CA ALA A 22 -10.07 8.36 1.71
C ALA A 22 -10.58 9.24 2.85
N TYR A 23 -10.68 8.66 4.03
CA TYR A 23 -10.92 9.34 5.29
C TYR A 23 -9.76 9.06 6.24
N LEU A 24 -9.07 10.10 6.67
CA LEU A 24 -7.93 10.04 7.56
C LEU A 24 -8.27 10.75 8.87
N VAL A 25 -8.00 10.08 9.97
CA VAL A 25 -8.13 10.64 11.32
C VAL A 25 -6.79 10.51 12.03
N GLU A 26 -6.33 11.58 12.63
CA GLU A 26 -5.06 11.64 13.35
C GLU A 26 -5.24 12.27 14.73
N PHE A 27 -4.64 11.66 15.72
CA PHE A 27 -4.54 12.20 17.08
C PHE A 27 -3.11 12.12 17.56
N ASP A 28 -2.51 13.29 17.79
CA ASP A 28 -1.16 13.48 18.32
C ASP A 28 -0.09 12.59 17.66
N SER A 29 -0.18 12.48 16.36
CA SER A 29 0.72 11.71 15.49
C SER A 29 1.56 12.63 14.62
N PRO A 30 2.69 12.15 14.06
CA PRO A 30 3.56 12.95 13.20
C PRO A 30 2.89 13.53 11.95
N GLY A 31 1.80 12.90 11.51
CA GLY A 31 1.09 13.23 10.28
C GLY A 31 1.39 12.25 9.15
N CYS A 32 0.37 11.99 8.33
CA CYS A 32 0.47 11.12 7.17
C CYS A 32 1.38 11.75 6.10
N ILE A 33 2.26 10.96 5.52
CA ILE A 33 2.99 11.34 4.30
C ILE A 33 2.20 10.84 3.11
N PHE A 34 1.70 11.75 2.29
CA PHE A 34 0.93 11.42 1.08
C PHE A 34 1.72 11.84 -0.15
N VAL A 35 2.05 10.88 -1.02
CA VAL A 35 2.82 11.12 -2.25
C VAL A 35 1.99 10.71 -3.47
N ARG A 36 1.91 11.61 -4.44
CA ARG A 36 1.27 11.43 -5.76
C ARG A 36 2.21 11.91 -6.85
N ASP A 37 2.40 11.12 -7.88
CA ASP A 37 3.24 11.46 -9.04
C ASP A 37 4.64 11.96 -8.64
N GLY A 38 5.25 11.31 -7.63
CA GLY A 38 6.56 11.67 -7.10
C GLY A 38 6.62 13.00 -6.33
N ARG A 39 5.48 13.55 -5.91
CA ARG A 39 5.40 14.80 -5.17
C ARG A 39 4.67 14.61 -3.85
N LEU A 40 5.17 15.28 -2.82
CA LEU A 40 4.48 15.37 -1.55
C LEU A 40 3.19 16.17 -1.72
N MET A 41 2.07 15.59 -1.30
CA MET A 41 0.75 16.22 -1.34
C MET A 41 0.45 16.88 0.00
N ASN A 42 -0.13 18.07 -0.05
CA ASN A 42 -0.69 18.69 1.13
C ASN A 42 -2.05 18.05 1.46
N ILE A 43 -2.25 17.66 2.72
CA ILE A 43 -3.53 17.17 3.23
C ILE A 43 -4.19 18.33 3.97
N GLU A 44 -5.40 18.67 3.53
CA GLU A 44 -6.21 19.69 4.19
C GLU A 44 -6.98 19.07 5.34
N TYR A 45 -6.66 19.48 6.57
CA TYR A 45 -7.28 18.96 7.78
C TYR A 45 -8.36 19.87 8.31
N ASN A 46 -9.44 19.26 8.75
CA ASN A 46 -10.40 19.86 9.66
C ASN A 46 -10.06 19.47 11.09
N TYR A 47 -10.27 20.36 12.03
CA TYR A 47 -9.94 20.15 13.43
C TYR A 47 -11.20 20.00 14.24
N ARG A 48 -11.28 18.95 15.05
CA ARG A 48 -12.41 18.65 15.92
C ARG A 48 -11.94 18.44 17.35
N SER A 49 -12.58 19.15 18.30
CA SER A 49 -12.31 18.93 19.72
C SER A 49 -13.24 17.87 20.30
N ILE A 50 -12.66 16.83 20.88
CA ILE A 50 -13.39 15.77 21.61
C ILE A 50 -12.79 15.65 22.99
N ALA A 51 -13.60 15.90 24.03
CA ALA A 51 -13.16 15.85 25.43
C ALA A 51 -11.89 16.71 25.71
N GLY A 52 -11.80 17.88 25.07
CA GLY A 52 -10.67 18.80 25.22
C GLY A 52 -9.39 18.38 24.47
N LYS A 53 -9.47 17.36 23.64
CA LYS A 53 -8.38 16.90 22.75
C LYS A 53 -8.69 17.25 21.32
N GLU A 54 -7.70 17.78 20.58
CA GLU A 54 -7.83 18.14 19.18
C GLU A 54 -7.54 16.93 18.29
N ILE A 55 -8.50 16.59 17.44
CA ILE A 55 -8.39 15.52 16.45
C ILE A 55 -8.36 16.16 15.06
N LYS A 56 -7.46 15.71 14.20
CA LYS A 56 -7.37 16.12 12.81
C LYS A 56 -8.12 15.13 11.94
N GLU A 57 -8.99 15.62 11.07
CA GLU A 57 -9.77 14.80 10.14
C GLU A 57 -9.58 15.34 8.73
N ALA A 58 -9.38 14.44 7.75
CA ALA A 58 -9.25 14.82 6.36
C ALA A 58 -10.04 13.88 5.46
N HIS A 59 -10.66 14.44 4.42
CA HIS A 59 -11.31 13.70 3.34
C HIS A 59 -10.65 14.08 2.02
N PHE A 60 -10.18 13.09 1.29
CA PHE A 60 -9.56 13.31 -0.02
C PHE A 60 -9.75 12.11 -0.94
N LYS A 61 -9.46 12.30 -2.22
CA LYS A 61 -9.54 11.23 -3.20
C LYS A 61 -8.17 10.67 -3.51
N VAL A 62 -8.04 9.33 -3.48
CA VAL A 62 -6.82 8.63 -3.90
C VAL A 62 -6.92 8.14 -5.34
N LYS A 63 -5.78 7.95 -5.99
CA LYS A 63 -5.65 7.47 -7.36
C LYS A 63 -4.63 6.33 -7.43
N PRO A 64 -4.67 5.49 -8.46
CA PRO A 64 -3.62 4.50 -8.70
C PRO A 64 -2.22 5.13 -8.69
N ASN A 65 -1.28 4.44 -8.07
CA ASN A 65 0.09 4.82 -7.78
C ASN A 65 0.29 5.87 -6.67
N ASP A 66 -0.77 6.29 -5.98
CA ASP A 66 -0.61 7.05 -4.74
C ASP A 66 0.04 6.19 -3.65
N PHE A 67 0.89 6.82 -2.85
CA PHE A 67 1.47 6.25 -1.63
C PHE A 67 1.03 7.05 -0.42
N MET A 68 0.64 6.36 0.63
CA MET A 68 0.38 6.96 1.94
C MET A 68 1.14 6.20 3.00
N MET A 69 1.73 6.94 3.94
CA MET A 69 2.51 6.36 5.02
C MET A 69 2.05 6.93 6.35
N LEU A 70 1.67 6.02 7.22
CA LEU A 70 1.32 6.29 8.59
C LEU A 70 2.50 5.88 9.46
N LEU A 71 2.96 6.79 10.29
CA LEU A 71 4.20 6.66 11.05
C LEU A 71 3.93 6.94 12.54
N SER A 72 4.56 6.15 13.42
CA SER A 72 4.67 6.56 14.82
C SER A 72 5.77 7.61 15.01
N ASP A 73 5.76 8.27 16.15
CA ASP A 73 6.75 9.26 16.53
C ASP A 73 8.18 8.70 16.60
N GLY A 74 8.35 7.41 16.93
CA GLY A 74 9.64 6.74 16.88
C GLY A 74 10.34 6.81 15.51
N VAL A 75 9.61 7.02 14.40
CA VAL A 75 10.22 7.23 13.08
C VAL A 75 10.84 8.63 12.98
N VAL A 76 10.09 9.65 13.37
CA VAL A 76 10.54 11.05 13.23
C VAL A 76 11.58 11.43 14.27
N TYR A 77 11.63 10.71 15.41
CA TYR A 77 12.65 10.88 16.44
C TYR A 77 13.84 9.93 16.27
N ALA A 78 13.89 9.11 15.25
CA ALA A 78 15.01 8.22 15.01
C ALA A 78 16.35 8.99 14.95
N GLY A 79 17.33 8.51 15.71
CA GLY A 79 18.66 9.13 15.81
C GLY A 79 18.78 10.33 16.77
N ILE A 80 17.70 10.68 17.50
CA ILE A 80 17.77 11.78 18.46
C ILE A 80 18.80 11.48 19.59
N GLY A 81 19.62 12.49 19.89
CA GLY A 81 20.64 12.37 20.93
C GLY A 81 21.88 11.55 20.54
N GLU A 82 21.87 10.91 19.36
CA GLU A 82 23.00 10.13 18.82
C GLU A 82 23.53 10.79 17.53
N LEU A 83 22.94 10.48 16.38
CA LEU A 83 23.39 10.98 15.08
C LEU A 83 22.75 12.30 14.68
N MET A 84 21.62 12.66 15.29
CA MET A 84 20.82 13.84 14.93
C MET A 84 20.31 14.56 16.18
N ASN A 85 20.48 15.89 16.23
CA ASN A 85 20.05 16.70 17.40
C ASN A 85 18.52 16.68 17.60
N LEU A 86 17.75 16.68 16.51
CA LEU A 86 16.27 16.74 16.52
C LEU A 86 15.60 15.45 16.03
N GLY A 87 16.37 14.37 15.86
CA GLY A 87 15.92 13.17 15.19
C GLY A 87 15.79 13.34 13.67
N TRP A 88 15.20 12.35 13.00
CA TRP A 88 15.07 12.35 11.53
C TRP A 88 14.11 13.44 11.03
N THR A 89 13.16 13.84 11.81
CA THR A 89 12.10 14.83 11.55
C THR A 89 11.14 14.43 10.42
N TRP A 90 9.88 14.83 10.52
CA TRP A 90 8.86 14.54 9.50
C TRP A 90 9.26 15.05 8.10
N LYS A 91 9.86 16.24 8.03
CA LYS A 91 10.32 16.85 6.78
C LYS A 91 11.35 15.96 6.08
N ASN A 92 12.39 15.54 6.80
CA ASN A 92 13.44 14.72 6.22
C ASN A 92 12.94 13.33 5.83
N VAL A 93 12.03 12.74 6.63
CA VAL A 93 11.38 11.46 6.27
C VAL A 93 10.56 11.62 4.99
N SER A 94 9.77 12.68 4.86
CA SER A 94 8.96 12.92 3.66
C SER A 94 9.80 13.15 2.41
N GLU A 95 10.92 13.91 2.53
CA GLU A 95 11.88 14.09 1.44
C GLU A 95 12.55 12.78 1.03
N TYR A 96 12.94 11.95 2.02
CA TYR A 96 13.50 10.62 1.76
C TYR A 96 12.50 9.71 1.03
N VAL A 97 11.24 9.71 1.46
CA VAL A 97 10.16 8.96 0.81
C VAL A 97 9.99 9.38 -0.65
N VAL A 98 9.82 10.68 -0.89
CA VAL A 98 9.64 11.23 -2.25
C VAL A 98 10.79 10.82 -3.17
N ASN A 99 12.02 10.93 -2.69
CA ASN A 99 13.23 10.61 -3.47
C ASN A 99 13.43 9.09 -3.68
N SER A 100 12.79 8.26 -2.85
CA SER A 100 12.91 6.80 -2.93
C SER A 100 11.88 6.15 -3.85
N ILE A 101 10.78 6.83 -4.17
CA ILE A 101 9.69 6.27 -4.96
C ILE A 101 10.09 6.18 -6.44
N THR A 102 10.11 4.95 -6.96
CA THR A 102 10.31 4.63 -8.38
C THR A 102 9.01 4.03 -8.95
N PRO A 103 8.84 3.95 -10.28
CA PRO A 103 7.64 3.39 -10.89
C PRO A 103 7.30 1.96 -10.44
N ASP A 104 8.32 1.15 -10.17
CA ASP A 104 8.22 -0.23 -9.69
C ASP A 104 8.19 -0.37 -8.16
N MET A 105 8.25 0.75 -7.43
CA MET A 105 8.24 0.72 -5.96
C MET A 105 6.99 0.03 -5.43
N THR A 106 7.18 -0.91 -4.51
CA THR A 106 6.09 -1.55 -3.76
C THR A 106 5.97 -0.97 -2.36
N ALA A 107 4.78 -1.10 -1.75
CA ALA A 107 4.56 -0.68 -0.36
C ALA A 107 5.53 -1.40 0.59
N ALA A 108 5.69 -2.71 0.44
CA ALA A 108 6.59 -3.51 1.27
C ALA A 108 8.06 -3.06 1.14
N ARG A 109 8.54 -2.81 -0.08
CA ARG A 109 9.91 -2.33 -0.30
C ARG A 109 10.16 -0.98 0.36
N LEU A 110 9.20 -0.04 0.23
CA LEU A 110 9.32 1.27 0.84
C LEU A 110 9.30 1.20 2.38
N THR A 111 8.41 0.36 2.96
CA THR A 111 8.39 0.10 4.40
C THR A 111 9.72 -0.46 4.90
N ASN A 112 10.30 -1.45 4.19
CA ASN A 112 11.58 -2.04 4.57
C ASN A 112 12.73 -1.02 4.51
N MET A 113 12.78 -0.21 3.47
CA MET A 113 13.81 0.84 3.34
C MET A 113 13.76 1.82 4.51
N LEU A 114 12.57 2.30 4.89
CA LEU A 114 12.40 3.19 6.04
C LEU A 114 12.75 2.50 7.35
N SER A 115 12.33 1.25 7.54
CA SER A 115 12.62 0.48 8.74
C SER A 115 14.12 0.28 8.93
N GLU A 116 14.84 -0.09 7.85
CA GLU A 116 16.30 -0.24 7.92
C GLU A 116 16.99 1.10 8.18
N THR A 117 16.52 2.20 7.60
CA THR A 117 17.07 3.54 7.90
C THR A 117 16.83 3.92 9.36
N CYS A 118 15.65 3.67 9.92
CA CYS A 118 15.39 3.89 11.35
C CYS A 118 16.34 3.08 12.23
N LYS A 119 16.53 1.78 11.95
CA LYS A 119 17.48 0.94 12.69
C LYS A 119 18.90 1.50 12.68
N GLN A 120 19.36 1.96 11.50
CA GLN A 120 20.69 2.57 11.37
C GLN A 120 20.80 3.85 12.19
N LEU A 121 19.79 4.73 12.13
CA LEU A 121 19.75 5.97 12.90
C LEU A 121 19.74 5.71 14.41
N TYR A 122 19.10 4.66 14.87
CA TYR A 122 19.14 4.19 16.25
C TYR A 122 20.40 3.37 16.58
N MET A 123 21.37 3.29 15.68
CA MET A 123 22.62 2.51 15.89
C MET A 123 22.34 1.05 16.28
N ASN A 124 21.28 0.46 15.75
CA ASN A 124 20.75 -0.87 16.09
C ASN A 124 20.32 -1.03 17.56
N LYS A 125 20.12 0.06 18.27
CA LYS A 125 19.56 0.07 19.63
C LYS A 125 18.21 0.76 19.58
N PRO A 126 17.09 0.05 19.80
CA PRO A 126 15.76 0.70 19.78
C PRO A 126 15.70 1.83 20.80
N GLY A 127 15.42 3.05 20.34
CA GLY A 127 15.23 4.21 21.22
C GLY A 127 13.76 4.38 21.59
N ASP A 128 12.86 3.95 20.71
CA ASP A 128 11.41 4.04 20.89
C ASP A 128 10.69 3.03 19.99
N ASP A 129 9.40 2.79 20.26
CA ASP A 129 8.53 1.94 19.46
C ASP A 129 8.31 2.57 18.06
N THR A 130 8.82 1.90 17.03
CA THR A 130 8.81 2.41 15.65
C THR A 130 7.84 1.61 14.81
N THR A 131 6.75 2.26 14.38
CA THR A 131 5.74 1.67 13.50
C THR A 131 5.68 2.40 12.17
N ILE A 132 5.70 1.64 11.08
CA ILE A 132 5.59 2.15 9.70
C ILE A 132 4.53 1.33 8.98
N ALA A 133 3.46 1.98 8.53
CA ALA A 133 2.47 1.38 7.66
C ALA A 133 2.43 2.11 6.32
N THR A 134 2.73 1.40 5.23
CA THR A 134 2.71 1.96 3.87
C THR A 134 1.53 1.39 3.09
N VAL A 135 0.75 2.27 2.50
CA VAL A 135 -0.34 1.95 1.58
C VAL A 135 0.03 2.44 0.18
N LYS A 136 -0.02 1.54 -0.81
CA LYS A 136 0.07 1.90 -2.24
C LYS A 136 -1.26 1.61 -2.90
N ILE A 137 -1.83 2.60 -3.57
CA ILE A 137 -3.04 2.41 -4.36
C ILE A 137 -2.68 1.77 -5.69
N VAL A 138 -3.31 0.65 -6.00
CA VAL A 138 -3.09 -0.08 -7.26
C VAL A 138 -4.37 -0.15 -8.06
N SER A 139 -4.25 -0.11 -9.38
CA SER A 139 -5.39 -0.37 -10.25
C SER A 139 -5.85 -1.82 -10.10
N ARG A 140 -7.16 -2.03 -10.03
CA ARG A 140 -7.73 -3.37 -10.03
C ARG A 140 -7.35 -4.07 -11.34
N LYS A 141 -6.73 -5.24 -11.22
CA LYS A 141 -6.42 -6.10 -12.37
C LYS A 141 -7.42 -7.25 -12.38
N ASN A 142 -8.23 -7.33 -13.41
CA ASN A 142 -9.08 -8.49 -13.61
C ASN A 142 -8.23 -9.64 -14.15
N VAL A 143 -8.45 -10.83 -13.61
CA VAL A 143 -7.80 -12.06 -14.08
C VAL A 143 -8.89 -13.07 -14.35
N CYS A 144 -8.90 -13.63 -15.56
CA CYS A 144 -9.80 -14.72 -15.94
C CYS A 144 -8.99 -16.01 -15.99
N LEU A 145 -9.47 -17.03 -15.33
CA LEU A 145 -8.82 -18.33 -15.27
C LEU A 145 -9.67 -19.37 -16.03
N TYR A 146 -9.04 -20.08 -16.97
CA TYR A 146 -9.60 -21.25 -17.63
C TYR A 146 -8.87 -22.50 -17.14
N SER A 147 -9.57 -23.37 -16.38
CA SER A 147 -9.00 -24.57 -15.79
C SER A 147 -9.90 -25.76 -15.98
N GLY A 148 -9.35 -26.84 -16.51
CA GLY A 148 -10.05 -28.08 -16.82
C GLY A 148 -10.85 -28.04 -18.12
N PRO A 149 -10.99 -29.20 -18.81
CA PRO A 149 -11.88 -29.34 -19.96
C PRO A 149 -13.34 -29.39 -19.50
N PRO A 150 -14.30 -28.95 -20.31
CA PRO A 150 -15.72 -29.20 -20.04
C PRO A 150 -16.02 -30.71 -20.10
N MET A 151 -17.08 -31.13 -19.42
CA MET A 151 -17.54 -32.51 -19.52
C MET A 151 -18.01 -32.87 -20.92
N ASP A 152 -18.63 -31.92 -21.62
CA ASP A 152 -19.09 -32.05 -22.99
C ASP A 152 -18.21 -31.22 -23.94
N LYS A 153 -17.54 -31.93 -24.84
CA LYS A 153 -16.66 -31.31 -25.87
C LYS A 153 -17.40 -30.35 -26.80
N SER A 154 -18.71 -30.50 -26.98
CA SER A 154 -19.51 -29.56 -27.79
C SER A 154 -19.56 -28.14 -27.18
N CYS A 155 -19.23 -28.01 -25.89
CA CYS A 155 -19.17 -26.73 -25.19
C CYS A 155 -17.83 -26.00 -25.32
N ASP A 156 -16.80 -26.61 -25.91
CA ASP A 156 -15.45 -26.02 -26.00
C ASP A 156 -15.45 -24.61 -26.58
N GLU A 157 -16.07 -24.42 -27.75
CA GLU A 157 -16.10 -23.11 -28.43
C GLU A 157 -16.83 -22.05 -27.60
N ARG A 158 -17.98 -22.41 -27.02
CA ARG A 158 -18.77 -21.49 -26.20
C ARG A 158 -17.99 -21.04 -24.97
N LEU A 159 -17.39 -21.99 -24.25
CA LEU A 159 -16.67 -21.69 -23.00
C LEU A 159 -15.41 -20.87 -23.26
N VAL A 160 -14.68 -21.15 -24.35
CA VAL A 160 -13.53 -20.33 -24.73
C VAL A 160 -13.97 -18.92 -25.13
N THR A 161 -15.08 -18.79 -25.85
CA THR A 161 -15.64 -17.47 -26.19
C THR A 161 -16.03 -16.70 -24.95
N GLU A 162 -16.77 -17.30 -24.02
CA GLU A 162 -17.14 -16.69 -22.74
C GLU A 162 -15.91 -16.30 -21.89
N PHE A 163 -14.86 -17.13 -21.88
CA PHE A 163 -13.59 -16.85 -21.21
C PHE A 163 -12.88 -15.63 -21.81
N MET A 164 -13.01 -15.39 -23.10
CA MET A 164 -12.36 -14.26 -23.79
C MET A 164 -13.09 -12.92 -23.64
N ILE A 165 -14.42 -12.91 -23.37
CA ILE A 165 -15.24 -11.69 -23.28
C ILE A 165 -14.76 -10.72 -22.19
N PRO A 166 -14.56 -11.11 -20.92
CA PRO A 166 -14.19 -10.16 -19.88
C PRO A 166 -12.81 -9.56 -20.17
N GLU A 167 -12.67 -8.25 -19.95
CA GLU A 167 -11.35 -7.62 -20.01
C GLU A 167 -10.44 -8.10 -18.86
N GLY A 168 -9.13 -8.16 -19.13
CA GLY A 168 -8.12 -8.53 -18.13
C GLY A 168 -7.16 -9.62 -18.59
N LYS A 169 -6.25 -9.99 -17.68
CA LYS A 169 -5.27 -11.05 -17.94
C LYS A 169 -5.95 -12.41 -18.05
N LYS A 170 -5.67 -13.13 -19.12
CA LYS A 170 -6.17 -14.49 -19.34
C LYS A 170 -5.11 -15.48 -18.89
N ILE A 171 -5.50 -16.42 -18.04
CA ILE A 171 -4.63 -17.51 -17.57
C ILE A 171 -5.30 -18.82 -17.94
N VAL A 172 -4.56 -19.70 -18.62
CA VAL A 172 -5.01 -21.05 -18.97
C VAL A 172 -4.16 -22.05 -18.19
N CYS A 173 -4.81 -22.88 -17.37
CA CYS A 173 -4.14 -23.86 -16.54
C CYS A 173 -4.34 -25.27 -17.06
N GLY A 174 -3.22 -25.99 -17.27
CA GLY A 174 -3.20 -27.40 -17.68
C GLY A 174 -3.17 -27.60 -19.20
N GLY A 175 -2.51 -28.68 -19.63
CA GLY A 175 -2.29 -28.99 -21.05
C GLY A 175 -3.57 -29.22 -21.83
N SER A 176 -4.56 -29.90 -21.25
CA SER A 176 -5.86 -30.13 -21.91
C SER A 176 -6.59 -28.84 -22.17
N SER A 177 -6.61 -27.93 -21.18
CA SER A 177 -7.20 -26.59 -21.32
C SER A 177 -6.47 -25.75 -22.37
N ALA A 178 -5.14 -25.79 -22.37
CA ALA A 178 -4.31 -25.09 -23.35
C ALA A 178 -4.58 -25.59 -24.78
N ASN A 179 -4.71 -26.90 -24.97
CA ASN A 179 -5.04 -27.49 -26.26
C ASN A 179 -6.42 -27.07 -26.78
N ILE A 180 -7.42 -26.99 -25.89
CA ILE A 180 -8.77 -26.52 -26.25
C ILE A 180 -8.74 -25.07 -26.68
N VAL A 181 -8.15 -24.19 -25.86
CA VAL A 181 -8.06 -22.76 -26.14
C VAL A 181 -7.24 -22.50 -27.41
N SER A 182 -6.09 -23.16 -27.56
CA SER A 182 -5.27 -23.07 -28.78
C SER A 182 -6.04 -23.47 -30.03
N ARG A 183 -6.80 -24.57 -29.98
CA ARG A 183 -7.60 -25.06 -31.10
C ARG A 183 -8.71 -24.09 -31.47
N VAL A 184 -9.46 -23.59 -30.49
CA VAL A 184 -10.59 -22.67 -30.71
C VAL A 184 -10.13 -21.33 -31.20
N LEU A 185 -9.06 -20.77 -30.62
CA LEU A 185 -8.51 -19.49 -31.06
C LEU A 185 -7.62 -19.57 -32.28
N LYS A 186 -7.28 -20.79 -32.74
CA LYS A 186 -6.34 -21.04 -33.85
C LYS A 186 -4.99 -20.37 -33.65
N GLN A 187 -4.53 -20.31 -32.40
CA GLN A 187 -3.26 -19.70 -32.02
C GLN A 187 -2.47 -20.63 -31.09
N PRO A 188 -1.15 -20.79 -31.30
CA PRO A 188 -0.33 -21.58 -30.41
C PRO A 188 -0.22 -20.87 -29.06
N LEU A 189 -0.37 -21.61 -27.95
CA LEU A 189 -0.09 -21.12 -26.61
C LEU A 189 1.30 -21.56 -26.19
N MET A 190 2.11 -20.60 -25.76
CA MET A 190 3.44 -20.87 -25.21
C MET A 190 3.34 -20.90 -23.66
N PRO A 191 3.90 -21.93 -22.99
CA PRO A 191 3.95 -21.94 -21.55
C PRO A 191 4.85 -20.79 -21.04
N SER A 192 4.36 -20.02 -20.09
CA SER A 192 5.18 -19.06 -19.35
C SER A 192 5.73 -19.75 -18.11
N ILE A 193 7.06 -19.75 -17.93
CA ILE A 193 7.77 -20.28 -16.78
C ILE A 193 8.42 -19.09 -16.03
N GLU A 194 7.72 -17.99 -15.88
CA GLU A 194 8.20 -16.89 -15.06
C GLU A 194 7.85 -17.16 -13.60
N TYR A 195 8.86 -17.43 -12.82
CA TYR A 195 8.78 -17.41 -11.35
C TYR A 195 8.98 -15.96 -10.89
N SER A 196 7.95 -15.38 -10.25
CA SER A 196 8.05 -14.07 -9.61
C SER A 196 8.53 -14.21 -8.16
#